data_50f78cee6aa1970842b13218d4b733da
#
_entry.id   50f78cee6aa1970842b13218d4b733da
#
_cell.length_a   1.000
_cell.length_b   1.000
_cell.length_c   1.000
_cell.angle_alpha   90.00
_cell.angle_beta   90.00
_cell.angle_gamma   90.00
#
_symmetry.space_group_name_H-M   'P 1'
#
loop_
_entity.id
_entity.type
_entity.pdbx_description
1 polymer ?
#
loop_
_entity_poly.entity_id
_entity_poly.type
_entity_poly.pdbx_seq_one_letter_code
_entity_poly.pdbx_strand_id
1 'polypeptide(L)'
;MNIEFFRSLSNDNQLRWFPRKAFGIELMFILEQLEEQKSSKGIDDTWLLIEHNRPQKGTFSLYVNELQTEGVIDIICSKQKRSKKILRLSKASKNALIGVKEQFIDSVLKIHS
;
A
#
# COMPACT_ATOMS: atom_id res chain seq x y z
N MET A 1 14.73 0.00 -7.81
CA MET A 1 13.51 -0.84 -7.97
C MET A 1 13.54 -1.49 -9.34
N ASN A 2 13.07 -2.71 -9.45
CA ASN A 2 13.01 -3.44 -10.71
C ASN A 2 11.92 -2.86 -11.62
N ILE A 3 12.25 -2.60 -12.89
CA ILE A 3 11.33 -2.01 -13.86
C ILE A 3 10.12 -2.93 -14.11
N GLU A 4 10.34 -4.25 -14.16
CA GLU A 4 9.25 -5.21 -14.35
C GLU A 4 8.24 -5.15 -13.21
N PHE A 5 8.73 -5.05 -11.97
CA PHE A 5 7.88 -4.92 -10.81
C PHE A 5 7.07 -3.63 -10.87
N PHE A 6 7.73 -2.51 -11.19
CA PHE A 6 7.07 -1.21 -11.33
C PHE A 6 5.98 -1.25 -12.40
N ARG A 7 6.29 -1.85 -13.57
CA ARG A 7 5.32 -1.99 -14.66
C ARG A 7 4.13 -2.85 -14.24
N SER A 8 4.38 -3.94 -13.53
CA SER A 8 3.32 -4.81 -13.04
C SER A 8 2.37 -4.07 -12.09
N LEU A 9 2.93 -3.24 -11.18
CA LEU A 9 2.12 -2.39 -10.32
C LEU A 9 1.29 -1.40 -11.13
N SER A 10 1.91 -0.72 -12.09
CA SER A 10 1.26 0.32 -12.88
C SER A 10 0.15 -0.22 -13.76
N ASN A 11 0.26 -1.48 -14.18
CA ASN A 11 -0.72 -2.12 -15.05
C ASN A 11 -1.83 -2.86 -14.26
N ASP A 12 -1.66 -3.03 -12.96
CA ASP A 12 -2.67 -3.69 -12.14
C ASP A 12 -3.80 -2.71 -11.80
N ASN A 13 -5.05 -3.15 -11.98
CA ASN A 13 -6.21 -2.28 -11.76
C ASN A 13 -6.34 -1.81 -10.32
N GLN A 14 -5.84 -2.59 -9.37
CA GLN A 14 -5.96 -2.28 -7.96
C GLN A 14 -4.74 -1.50 -7.44
N LEU A 15 -3.54 -1.86 -7.90
CA LEU A 15 -2.29 -1.35 -7.36
C LEU A 15 -1.74 -0.13 -8.11
N ARG A 16 -2.29 0.20 -9.27
CA ARG A 16 -1.79 1.30 -10.12
C ARG A 16 -1.79 2.66 -9.43
N TRP A 17 -2.55 2.80 -8.36
CA TRP A 17 -2.67 4.05 -7.62
C TRP A 17 -1.40 4.37 -6.83
N PHE A 18 -0.64 3.34 -6.40
CA PHE A 18 0.53 3.53 -5.57
C PHE A 18 1.72 4.14 -6.34
N PRO A 19 2.11 3.63 -7.52
CA PRO A 19 3.24 4.22 -8.23
C PRO A 19 3.01 5.64 -8.76
N ARG A 20 1.78 6.15 -8.71
CA ARG A 20 1.46 7.51 -9.14
C ARG A 20 2.03 8.60 -8.23
N LYS A 21 2.36 8.25 -6.99
CA LYS A 21 2.92 9.19 -6.01
C LYS A 21 4.32 8.76 -5.64
N ALA A 22 5.21 9.75 -5.40
CA ALA A 22 6.60 9.46 -5.04
C ALA A 22 6.72 8.62 -3.77
N PHE A 23 5.78 8.75 -2.84
CA PHE A 23 5.73 7.99 -1.59
C PHE A 23 4.82 6.75 -1.67
N GLY A 24 4.13 6.53 -2.80
CA GLY A 24 3.03 5.57 -2.87
C GLY A 24 3.46 4.13 -2.70
N ILE A 25 4.55 3.72 -3.34
CA ILE A 25 5.03 2.34 -3.24
C ILE A 25 5.52 2.04 -1.82
N GLU A 26 6.21 2.99 -1.21
CA GLU A 26 6.62 2.85 0.19
C GLU A 26 5.40 2.69 1.09
N LEU A 27 4.37 3.50 0.88
CA LEU A 27 3.11 3.39 1.63
C LEU A 27 2.48 2.01 1.48
N MET A 28 2.46 1.48 0.26
CA MET A 28 1.91 0.15 0.00
C MET A 28 2.60 -0.92 0.85
N PHE A 29 3.93 -0.92 0.88
CA PHE A 29 4.69 -1.88 1.67
C PHE A 29 4.56 -1.63 3.18
N ILE A 30 4.46 -0.38 3.61
CA ILE A 30 4.18 -0.07 5.01
C ILE A 30 2.85 -0.70 5.45
N LEU A 31 1.80 -0.53 4.66
CA LEU A 31 0.48 -1.09 4.97
C LEU A 31 0.52 -2.62 5.01
N GLU A 32 1.22 -3.24 4.06
CA GLU A 32 1.38 -4.69 4.04
C GLU A 32 2.10 -5.18 5.30
N GLN A 33 3.20 -4.55 5.65
CA GLN A 33 4.01 -4.94 6.80
C GLN A 33 3.26 -4.76 8.12
N LEU A 34 2.57 -3.63 8.27
CA LEU A 34 1.78 -3.39 9.49
C LEU A 34 0.69 -4.44 9.69
N GLU A 35 0.06 -4.86 8.61
CA GLU A 35 -0.98 -5.88 8.70
C GLU A 35 -0.39 -7.25 9.07
N GLU A 36 0.74 -7.62 8.48
CA GLU A 36 1.43 -8.86 8.84
C GLU A 36 1.83 -8.89 10.31
N GLN A 37 2.25 -7.74 10.85
CA GLN A 37 2.62 -7.59 12.25
C GLN A 37 1.43 -7.39 13.18
N LYS A 38 0.20 -7.34 12.63
CA LYS A 38 -1.03 -7.06 13.37
C LYS A 38 -0.96 -5.74 14.15
N SER A 39 -0.27 -4.75 13.58
CA SER A 39 -0.05 -3.44 14.20
C SER A 39 -0.52 -2.30 13.31
N SER A 40 -1.62 -2.48 12.59
CA SER A 40 -2.22 -1.46 11.74
C SER A 40 -2.43 -0.15 12.51
N LYS A 41 -2.19 0.98 11.82
CA LYS A 41 -2.18 2.31 12.42
C LYS A 41 -3.15 3.25 11.71
N GLY A 42 -3.45 4.37 12.35
CA GLY A 42 -4.27 5.42 11.76
C GLY A 42 -3.51 6.25 10.73
N ILE A 43 -4.19 7.28 10.20
CA ILE A 43 -3.64 8.12 9.13
C ILE A 43 -2.35 8.81 9.58
N ASP A 44 -2.37 9.45 10.75
CA ASP A 44 -1.22 10.23 11.22
C ASP A 44 -0.01 9.36 11.53
N ASP A 45 -0.24 8.24 12.21
CA ASP A 45 0.85 7.33 12.58
C ASP A 45 1.44 6.63 11.36
N THR A 46 0.59 6.29 10.38
CA THR A 46 1.07 5.72 9.11
C THR A 46 1.88 6.76 8.34
N TRP A 47 1.42 8.01 8.29
CA TRP A 47 2.13 9.11 7.64
C TRP A 47 3.54 9.29 8.22
N LEU A 48 3.67 9.17 9.55
CA LEU A 48 4.97 9.29 10.22
C LEU A 48 5.95 8.18 9.84
N LEU A 49 5.47 7.03 9.37
CA LEU A 49 6.34 5.93 8.97
C LEU A 49 6.95 6.11 7.58
N ILE A 50 6.42 7.03 6.77
CA ILE A 50 6.96 7.28 5.44
C ILE A 50 8.32 8.00 5.61
N GLU A 51 9.38 7.37 5.12
CA GLU A 51 10.74 7.91 5.26
C GLU A 51 11.20 8.70 4.04
N HIS A 52 10.73 8.31 2.85
CA HIS A 52 11.18 8.90 1.58
C HIS A 52 10.03 9.65 0.92
N ASN A 53 10.27 10.91 0.57
CA ASN A 53 9.29 11.75 -0.12
C ASN A 53 7.98 11.90 0.65
N ARG A 54 8.06 11.96 1.98
CA ARG A 54 6.86 12.16 2.80
C ARG A 54 6.14 13.43 2.37
N PRO A 55 4.84 13.34 2.00
CA PRO A 55 4.09 14.52 1.60
C PRO A 55 3.67 15.33 2.81
N GLN A 56 3.12 16.51 2.57
CA GLN A 56 2.43 17.24 3.62
C GLN A 56 1.23 16.43 4.10
N LYS A 57 0.89 16.59 5.37
CA LYS A 57 -0.16 15.81 6.02
C LYS A 57 -1.51 15.95 5.33
N GLY A 58 -1.87 17.18 4.90
CA GLY A 58 -3.12 17.42 4.17
C GLY A 58 -3.15 16.71 2.82
N THR A 59 -2.04 16.74 2.09
CA THR A 59 -1.92 16.03 0.82
C THR A 59 -2.06 14.52 1.02
N PHE A 60 -1.44 13.98 2.08
CA PHE A 60 -1.56 12.56 2.40
C PHE A 60 -2.99 12.18 2.73
N SER A 61 -3.69 12.98 3.53
CA SER A 61 -5.09 12.72 3.88
C SER A 61 -6.00 12.67 2.65
N LEU A 62 -5.81 13.60 1.70
CA LEU A 62 -6.57 13.60 0.46
C LEU A 62 -6.31 12.34 -0.36
N TYR A 63 -5.04 11.93 -0.45
CA TYR A 63 -4.67 10.72 -1.18
C TYR A 63 -5.27 9.47 -0.53
N VAL A 64 -5.21 9.37 0.80
CA VAL A 64 -5.81 8.24 1.53
C VAL A 64 -7.31 8.16 1.26
N ASN A 65 -8.01 9.29 1.27
CA ASN A 65 -9.44 9.32 0.98
C ASN A 65 -9.73 8.88 -0.46
N GLU A 66 -8.89 9.27 -1.40
CA GLU A 66 -8.99 8.82 -2.79
C GLU A 66 -8.82 7.30 -2.89
N LEU A 67 -7.80 6.75 -2.22
CA LEU A 67 -7.57 5.31 -2.20
C LEU A 67 -8.77 4.55 -1.60
N GLN A 68 -9.37 5.10 -0.54
CA GLN A 68 -10.56 4.50 0.05
C GLN A 68 -11.72 4.52 -0.93
N THR A 69 -11.96 5.64 -1.58
CA THR A 69 -13.05 5.79 -2.56
C THR A 69 -12.89 4.79 -3.70
N GLU A 70 -11.67 4.54 -4.14
CA GLU A 70 -11.40 3.61 -5.24
C GLU A 70 -11.32 2.15 -4.78
N GLY A 71 -11.54 1.87 -3.51
CA GLY A 71 -11.52 0.50 -2.99
C GLY A 71 -10.13 -0.10 -2.87
N VAL A 72 -9.10 0.74 -2.87
CA VAL A 72 -7.70 0.28 -2.77
C VAL A 72 -7.30 0.02 -1.32
N ILE A 73 -7.81 0.83 -0.41
CA ILE A 73 -7.61 0.66 1.03
C ILE A 73 -8.95 0.70 1.75
N ASP A 74 -8.96 0.15 2.95
CA ASP A 74 -10.08 0.25 3.87
C ASP A 74 -9.67 1.10 5.07
N ILE A 75 -10.60 1.94 5.53
CA ILE A 75 -10.45 2.67 6.78
C ILE A 75 -11.47 2.06 7.73
N ILE A 76 -11.01 1.39 8.77
CA ILE A 76 -11.87 0.68 9.69
C ILE A 76 -11.69 1.19 11.11
N CYS A 77 -12.71 1.02 11.93
CA CYS A 77 -12.63 1.38 13.35
C CYS A 77 -11.84 0.31 14.11
N SER A 78 -10.95 0.77 15.00
CA SER A 78 -10.20 -0.14 15.86
C SER A 78 -11.16 -0.87 16.81
N LYS A 79 -10.92 -2.18 17.02
CA LYS A 79 -11.69 -2.96 18.01
C LYS A 79 -11.49 -2.48 19.44
N GLN A 80 -10.34 -1.85 19.72
CA GLN A 80 -9.98 -1.39 21.05
C GLN A 80 -10.51 0.01 21.37
N LYS A 81 -10.62 0.87 20.36
CA LYS A 81 -11.15 2.23 20.52
C LYS A 81 -11.99 2.58 19.29
N ARG A 82 -13.30 2.76 19.49
CA ARG A 82 -14.22 3.10 18.40
C ARG A 82 -13.85 4.41 17.68
N SER A 83 -13.21 5.34 18.38
CA SER A 83 -12.79 6.61 17.81
C SER A 83 -11.53 6.52 16.98
N LYS A 84 -10.78 5.41 17.07
CA LYS A 84 -9.52 5.23 16.36
C LYS A 84 -9.76 4.49 15.04
N LYS A 85 -9.48 5.17 13.94
CA LYS A 85 -9.57 4.59 12.61
C LYS A 85 -8.18 4.08 12.21
N ILE A 86 -8.14 2.91 11.58
CA ILE A 86 -6.91 2.31 11.08
C ILE A 86 -6.98 2.09 9.59
N LEU A 87 -5.82 2.17 8.94
CA LEU A 87 -5.68 1.96 7.50
C LEU A 87 -5.23 0.54 7.21
N ARG A 88 -5.85 -0.09 6.21
CA ARG A 88 -5.44 -1.40 5.71
C ARG A 88 -5.59 -1.46 4.20
N LEU A 89 -4.76 -2.26 3.56
CA LEU A 89 -5.01 -2.63 2.17
C LEU A 89 -6.35 -3.38 2.11
N SER A 90 -7.15 -3.10 1.09
CA SER A 90 -8.36 -3.88 0.86
C SER A 90 -7.99 -5.32 0.52
N LYS A 91 -8.93 -6.25 0.66
CA LYS A 91 -8.69 -7.65 0.30
C LYS A 91 -8.27 -7.78 -1.16
N ALA A 92 -8.89 -7.02 -2.05
CA ALA A 92 -8.54 -7.01 -3.47
C ALA A 92 -7.10 -6.55 -3.69
N SER A 93 -6.67 -5.50 -2.98
CA SER A 93 -5.29 -5.00 -3.07
C SER A 93 -4.28 -5.99 -2.53
N LYS A 94 -4.59 -6.66 -1.41
CA LYS A 94 -3.70 -7.69 -0.86
C LYS A 94 -3.52 -8.84 -1.84
N ASN A 95 -4.60 -9.32 -2.41
CA ASN A 95 -4.55 -10.41 -3.38
C ASN A 95 -3.76 -10.00 -4.64
N ALA A 96 -3.98 -8.79 -5.13
CA ALA A 96 -3.24 -8.26 -6.27
C ALA A 96 -1.75 -8.17 -5.98
N LEU A 97 -1.38 -7.71 -4.78
CA LEU A 97 0.03 -7.59 -4.39
C LEU A 97 0.71 -8.95 -4.30
N ILE A 98 0.03 -9.95 -3.74
CA ILE A 98 0.54 -11.33 -3.71
C ILE A 98 0.82 -11.81 -5.14
N GLY A 99 -0.12 -11.60 -6.06
CA GLY A 99 0.03 -12.01 -7.46
C GLY A 99 1.22 -11.34 -8.15
N VAL A 100 1.37 -10.02 -7.95
CA VAL A 100 2.48 -9.27 -8.53
C VAL A 100 3.82 -9.74 -7.97
N LYS A 101 3.89 -9.99 -6.66
CA LYS A 101 5.12 -10.49 -6.02
C LYS A 101 5.49 -11.88 -6.54
N GLU A 102 4.52 -12.77 -6.72
CA GLU A 102 4.76 -14.10 -7.28
C GLU A 102 5.31 -14.02 -8.70
N GLN A 103 4.74 -13.17 -9.55
CA GLN A 103 5.24 -12.95 -10.90
C GLN A 103 6.67 -12.42 -10.88
N PHE A 104 6.98 -11.51 -9.97
CA PHE A 104 8.33 -10.97 -9.83
C PHE A 104 9.34 -12.05 -9.44
N ILE A 105 8.99 -12.90 -8.46
CA ILE A 105 9.84 -13.99 -8.02
C ILE A 105 10.09 -14.98 -9.17
N ASP A 106 9.04 -15.35 -9.92
CA ASP A 106 9.17 -16.24 -11.06
C ASP A 106 10.11 -15.67 -12.12
N SER A 107 10.00 -14.38 -12.42
CA SER A 107 10.88 -13.71 -13.38
C SER A 107 12.34 -13.76 -12.93
N VAL A 108 12.61 -13.51 -11.64
CA VAL A 108 13.97 -13.57 -11.10
C VAL A 108 14.52 -14.99 -11.16
N LEU A 109 13.72 -15.99 -10.82
CA LEU A 109 14.15 -17.40 -10.87
C LEU A 109 14.45 -17.84 -12.31
N LYS A 110 13.69 -17.40 -13.30
CA LYS A 110 13.93 -17.70 -14.71
C LYS A 110 15.25 -17.12 -15.20
N ILE A 111 15.60 -15.93 -14.74
CA ILE A 111 16.86 -15.27 -15.12
C ILE A 111 18.05 -16.02 -14.54
N HIS A 112 17.91 -16.61 -13.36
CA HIS A 112 19.01 -17.29 -12.66
C HIS A 112 19.04 -18.81 -12.88
N SER A 113 18.08 -19.35 -13.60
CA SER A 113 18.09 -20.77 -14.00
C SER A 113 18.69 -20.94 -15.40
#